data_61e28b2b786d48a3776a40b47344cf59
#
_entry.id   61e28b2b786d48a3776a40b47344cf59
#
_cell.length_a   1.000
_cell.length_b   1.000
_cell.length_c   1.000
_cell.angle_alpha   90.00
_cell.angle_beta   90.00
_cell.angle_gamma   90.00
#
_symmetry.space_group_name_H-M   'P 1'
#
loop_
_entity.id
_entity.type
_entity.pdbx_description
1 polymer ?
#
loop_
_entity_poly.entity_id
_entity_poly.type
_entity_poly.pdbx_seq_one_letter_code
_entity_poly.pdbx_strand_id
1 'polypeptide(L)'
;CYYPEHWDESLWLNDLQRMLKAGIGTIRIAEFAWNKFENEEGVFTFDFFDRFLDVVEQTDMKVIFCTPTATPPAWLTQKYPEVLQADQDGHIFYHGCRRHYNYNAPVYLEKTRIIVEELAQHYANRRCIVGWQIDNELNCQIGEFFSEADSVAFRVFLKEKYGTLNKLNEAWGTVFWNQTYTDWSQIYLPRHTPHNTSNPHLKLDSLRFYSESCISYCKLHYDILKKHLPKNVFVTTQGLFPHVNYNRLHDEALDFLTYDSYPMFGLSDEGGNRLKDRKWSMQLARIRGVGNEFGIMEQQSGPGGWYNRQLMPTPKPGQIRLWTYQSVANGADYVSYFRWRTCTFGTEIYWHGILNYDNQDNRRLQEITDIGREFEKLSDLAGKTYQAKVAILYDYDNEWDGETDVWHGPLRKYSNAGLFQ
;
A
#
# COMPACT_ATOMS: atom_id res chain seq x y z
N CYS A 1 -2.87 -1.67 13.81
CA CYS A 1 -1.56 -1.05 13.61
C CYS A 1 -1.06 -0.44 14.92
N TYR A 2 0.21 -0.60 15.21
CA TYR A 2 0.87 -0.06 16.40
C TYR A 2 2.25 0.47 16.05
N TYR A 3 2.63 1.60 16.63
CA TYR A 3 3.91 2.27 16.37
C TYR A 3 4.66 2.40 17.70
N PRO A 4 5.45 1.40 18.12
CA PRO A 4 6.16 1.44 19.40
C PRO A 4 7.11 2.63 19.48
N GLU A 5 7.66 3.11 18.36
CA GLU A 5 8.54 4.27 18.28
C GLU A 5 7.84 5.62 18.54
N HIS A 6 6.51 5.65 18.62
CA HIS A 6 5.72 6.84 18.96
C HIS A 6 5.45 6.98 20.45
N TRP A 7 5.72 5.96 21.26
CA TRP A 7 5.29 5.89 22.65
C TRP A 7 6.45 5.52 23.58
N ASP A 8 6.35 5.96 24.85
CA ASP A 8 7.29 5.56 25.88
C ASP A 8 7.28 4.03 26.08
N GLU A 9 8.45 3.44 26.26
CA GLU A 9 8.62 1.98 26.40
C GLU A 9 7.82 1.40 27.58
N SER A 10 7.59 2.17 28.64
CA SER A 10 6.78 1.75 29.81
C SER A 10 5.32 1.46 29.48
N LEU A 11 4.83 1.94 28.35
CA LEU A 11 3.43 1.74 27.91
C LEU A 11 3.24 0.44 27.10
N TRP A 12 4.29 -0.13 26.54
CA TRP A 12 4.21 -1.23 25.59
C TRP A 12 3.47 -2.44 26.14
N LEU A 13 3.89 -2.97 27.30
CA LEU A 13 3.26 -4.15 27.89
C LEU A 13 1.78 -3.92 28.20
N ASN A 14 1.44 -2.76 28.76
CA ASN A 14 0.05 -2.44 29.05
C ASN A 14 -0.81 -2.33 27.78
N ASP A 15 -0.27 -1.74 26.70
CA ASP A 15 -0.98 -1.64 25.43
C ASP A 15 -1.24 -3.02 24.83
N LEU A 16 -0.21 -3.89 24.80
CA LEU A 16 -0.35 -5.28 24.30
C LEU A 16 -1.40 -6.06 25.10
N GLN A 17 -1.38 -5.95 26.43
CA GLN A 17 -2.37 -6.62 27.28
C GLN A 17 -3.79 -6.11 27.06
N ARG A 18 -3.97 -4.79 26.86
CA ARG A 18 -5.27 -4.21 26.54
C ARG A 18 -5.78 -4.65 25.16
N MET A 19 -4.89 -4.75 24.16
CA MET A 19 -5.22 -5.28 22.83
C MET A 19 -5.68 -6.73 22.91
N LEU A 20 -4.92 -7.59 23.61
CA LEU A 20 -5.29 -9.01 23.79
C LEU A 20 -6.64 -9.14 24.51
N LYS A 21 -6.88 -8.34 25.55
CA LYS A 21 -8.19 -8.31 26.24
C LYS A 21 -9.34 -7.88 25.31
N ALA A 22 -9.06 -7.06 24.32
CA ALA A 22 -10.03 -6.65 23.31
C ALA A 22 -10.18 -7.67 22.13
N GLY A 23 -9.50 -8.83 22.18
CA GLY A 23 -9.53 -9.83 21.14
C GLY A 23 -8.59 -9.54 19.95
N ILE A 24 -7.65 -8.60 20.09
CA ILE A 24 -6.66 -8.28 19.07
C ILE A 24 -5.40 -9.11 19.35
N GLY A 25 -5.14 -10.12 18.51
CA GLY A 25 -4.01 -11.05 18.69
C GLY A 25 -2.81 -10.78 17.79
N THR A 26 -2.89 -9.78 16.88
CA THR A 26 -1.81 -9.46 15.95
C THR A 26 -1.66 -7.96 15.79
N ILE A 27 -0.43 -7.47 15.74
CA ILE A 27 -0.08 -6.07 15.47
C ILE A 27 0.80 -5.96 14.23
N ARG A 28 0.65 -4.87 13.48
CA ARG A 28 1.54 -4.46 12.39
C ARG A 28 2.43 -3.32 12.89
N ILE A 29 3.74 -3.39 12.59
CA ILE A 29 4.75 -2.45 13.08
C ILE A 29 5.82 -2.14 12.03
N ALA A 30 6.55 -1.03 12.22
CA ALA A 30 7.82 -0.67 11.61
C ALA A 30 7.79 -0.08 10.19
N GLU A 31 6.67 0.07 9.51
CA GLU A 31 6.57 0.52 8.10
C GLU A 31 7.18 1.90 7.83
N PHE A 32 7.40 2.72 8.86
CA PHE A 32 7.96 4.07 8.75
C PHE A 32 9.23 4.26 9.59
N ALA A 33 9.84 3.17 10.05
CA ALA A 33 10.86 3.21 11.09
C ALA A 33 12.32 3.10 10.57
N TRP A 34 12.61 3.36 9.28
CA TRP A 34 13.96 3.17 8.72
C TRP A 34 15.05 3.84 9.57
N ASN A 35 14.83 5.10 9.99
CA ASN A 35 15.80 5.83 10.80
C ASN A 35 16.07 5.21 12.19
N LYS A 36 15.16 4.33 12.70
CA LYS A 36 15.40 3.57 13.93
C LYS A 36 16.36 2.42 13.74
N PHE A 37 16.47 1.91 12.51
CA PHE A 37 17.36 0.82 12.15
C PHE A 37 18.70 1.33 11.59
N GLU A 38 18.69 2.46 10.89
CA GLU A 38 19.84 3.04 10.21
C GLU A 38 19.73 4.57 10.26
N ASN A 39 20.17 5.17 11.38
CA ASN A 39 20.14 6.63 11.54
C ASN A 39 21.33 7.34 10.86
N GLU A 40 22.37 6.60 10.53
CA GLU A 40 23.54 6.98 9.75
C GLU A 40 23.86 5.86 8.76
N GLU A 41 24.23 6.21 7.54
CA GLU A 41 24.45 5.26 6.46
C GLU A 41 25.42 4.14 6.84
N GLY A 42 24.96 2.90 6.73
CA GLY A 42 25.74 1.70 7.04
C GLY A 42 25.93 1.40 8.54
N VAL A 43 25.30 2.19 9.41
CA VAL A 43 25.33 1.96 10.86
C VAL A 43 23.96 1.41 11.31
N PHE A 44 23.88 0.08 11.42
CA PHE A 44 22.64 -0.58 11.79
C PHE A 44 22.52 -0.77 13.30
N THR A 45 21.34 -0.50 13.84
CA THR A 45 20.98 -0.68 15.25
C THR A 45 19.60 -1.34 15.35
N PHE A 46 19.50 -2.43 16.12
CA PHE A 46 18.26 -3.18 16.26
C PHE A 46 17.69 -3.10 17.68
N ASP A 47 18.44 -2.59 18.64
CA ASP A 47 18.17 -2.61 20.08
C ASP A 47 16.76 -2.15 20.45
N PHE A 48 16.24 -1.13 19.77
CA PHE A 48 14.91 -0.59 20.08
C PHE A 48 13.81 -1.60 19.77
N PHE A 49 13.81 -2.16 18.56
CA PHE A 49 12.80 -3.16 18.17
C PHE A 49 13.09 -4.52 18.82
N ASP A 50 14.33 -4.85 19.15
CA ASP A 50 14.65 -6.05 19.94
C ASP A 50 13.99 -5.98 21.31
N ARG A 51 14.15 -4.89 22.05
CA ARG A 51 13.45 -4.70 23.34
C ARG A 51 11.95 -4.75 23.20
N PHE A 52 11.38 -4.15 22.15
CA PHE A 52 9.94 -4.21 21.90
C PHE A 52 9.48 -5.66 21.64
N LEU A 53 10.15 -6.38 20.76
CA LEU A 53 9.82 -7.77 20.44
C LEU A 53 10.01 -8.69 21.64
N ASP A 54 10.99 -8.43 22.51
CA ASP A 54 11.16 -9.16 23.77
C ASP A 54 9.94 -8.98 24.71
N VAL A 55 9.33 -7.78 24.72
CA VAL A 55 8.07 -7.52 25.45
C VAL A 55 6.90 -8.25 24.77
N VAL A 56 6.84 -8.24 23.44
CA VAL A 56 5.81 -8.98 22.69
C VAL A 56 5.89 -10.48 22.97
N GLU A 57 7.10 -11.07 22.98
CA GLU A 57 7.31 -12.51 23.23
C GLU A 57 6.98 -12.96 24.67
N GLN A 58 6.77 -12.03 25.60
CA GLN A 58 6.21 -12.32 26.93
C GLN A 58 4.68 -12.45 26.90
N THR A 59 4.06 -12.22 25.77
CA THR A 59 2.59 -12.25 25.58
C THR A 59 2.24 -13.24 24.44
N ASP A 60 0.95 -13.45 24.20
CA ASP A 60 0.47 -14.24 23.05
C ASP A 60 0.34 -13.42 21.75
N MET A 61 0.74 -12.14 21.77
CA MET A 61 0.65 -11.24 20.62
C MET A 61 1.56 -11.72 19.48
N LYS A 62 1.06 -11.63 18.25
CA LYS A 62 1.79 -11.87 17.01
C LYS A 62 2.08 -10.56 16.29
N VAL A 63 3.07 -10.59 15.40
CA VAL A 63 3.58 -9.42 14.68
C VAL A 63 3.57 -9.66 13.18
N ILE A 64 3.05 -8.69 12.44
CA ILE A 64 3.36 -8.47 11.03
C ILE A 64 4.42 -7.37 11.01
N PHE A 65 5.64 -7.73 10.62
CA PHE A 65 6.77 -6.80 10.57
C PHE A 65 6.86 -6.16 9.18
N CYS A 66 7.08 -4.85 9.10
CA CYS A 66 7.13 -4.15 7.81
C CYS A 66 8.56 -3.82 7.41
N THR A 67 8.85 -3.87 6.10
CA THR A 67 10.04 -3.22 5.58
C THR A 67 9.83 -1.71 5.61
N PRO A 68 10.75 -0.91 6.17
CA PRO A 68 10.50 0.49 6.54
C PRO A 68 10.70 1.49 5.39
N THR A 69 10.59 1.02 4.16
CA THR A 69 11.05 1.73 2.97
C THR A 69 10.09 2.81 2.46
N ALA A 70 8.88 2.88 3.00
CA ALA A 70 7.90 3.91 2.63
C ALA A 70 8.33 5.35 3.01
N THR A 71 9.29 5.49 3.93
CA THR A 71 9.82 6.79 4.38
C THR A 71 11.35 6.71 4.54
N PRO A 72 12.11 6.94 3.46
CA PRO A 72 13.56 6.96 3.56
C PRO A 72 14.05 8.04 4.53
N PRO A 73 15.14 7.78 5.28
CA PRO A 73 15.67 8.74 6.24
C PRO A 73 16.24 9.99 5.57
N ALA A 74 16.28 11.09 6.31
CA ALA A 74 16.73 12.38 5.78
C ALA A 74 18.17 12.37 5.24
N TRP A 75 19.07 11.60 5.87
CA TRP A 75 20.45 11.46 5.39
C TRP A 75 20.53 10.86 3.98
N LEU A 76 19.62 9.92 3.65
CA LEU A 76 19.60 9.25 2.34
C LEU A 76 19.19 10.23 1.25
N THR A 77 18.12 10.97 1.43
CA THR A 77 17.64 11.95 0.44
C THR A 77 18.54 13.18 0.32
N GLN A 78 19.25 13.54 1.39
CA GLN A 78 20.24 14.62 1.36
C GLN A 78 21.51 14.22 0.61
N LYS A 79 22.01 13.00 0.86
CA LYS A 79 23.25 12.50 0.24
C LYS A 79 23.06 12.08 -1.22
N TYR A 80 21.88 11.57 -1.54
CA TYR A 80 21.50 11.00 -2.84
C TYR A 80 20.21 11.64 -3.37
N PRO A 81 20.21 12.92 -3.78
CA PRO A 81 19.00 13.62 -4.21
C PRO A 81 18.31 12.99 -5.43
N GLU A 82 19.03 12.17 -6.21
CA GLU A 82 18.47 11.40 -7.34
C GLU A 82 17.44 10.34 -6.91
N VAL A 83 17.33 10.03 -5.61
CA VAL A 83 16.30 9.15 -5.08
C VAL A 83 14.94 9.84 -4.95
N LEU A 84 14.88 11.16 -5.12
CA LEU A 84 13.63 11.92 -4.99
C LEU A 84 12.76 11.76 -6.24
N GLN A 85 11.46 11.69 -6.00
CA GLN A 85 10.42 11.68 -7.02
C GLN A 85 10.23 13.05 -7.65
N ALA A 86 9.77 13.06 -8.91
CA ALA A 86 9.34 14.28 -9.61
C ALA A 86 7.96 14.07 -10.23
N ASP A 87 7.17 15.15 -10.29
CA ASP A 87 5.92 15.19 -11.03
C ASP A 87 6.15 15.45 -12.53
N GLN A 88 5.06 15.51 -13.31
CA GLN A 88 5.08 15.74 -14.75
C GLN A 88 5.64 17.13 -15.13
N ASP A 89 5.53 18.11 -14.23
CA ASP A 89 6.05 19.46 -14.40
C ASP A 89 7.54 19.59 -14.01
N GLY A 90 8.13 18.52 -13.48
CA GLY A 90 9.51 18.48 -13.03
C GLY A 90 9.71 19.01 -11.60
N HIS A 91 8.63 19.22 -10.83
CA HIS A 91 8.75 19.58 -9.43
C HIS A 91 9.20 18.36 -8.62
N ILE A 92 10.26 18.53 -7.84
CA ILE A 92 10.82 17.47 -6.99
C ILE A 92 10.06 17.43 -5.67
N PHE A 93 9.69 16.24 -5.22
CA PHE A 93 9.11 15.99 -3.89
C PHE A 93 10.22 15.78 -2.87
N TYR A 94 10.32 16.70 -1.90
CA TYR A 94 11.38 16.66 -0.89
C TYR A 94 10.97 15.85 0.36
N HIS A 95 11.97 15.51 1.17
CA HIS A 95 11.79 14.91 2.48
C HIS A 95 10.84 15.75 3.35
N GLY A 96 9.98 15.09 4.13
CA GLY A 96 9.02 15.75 5.04
C GLY A 96 7.61 15.15 4.99
N CYS A 97 7.41 14.19 4.09
CA CYS A 97 6.21 13.36 4.02
C CYS A 97 6.64 11.94 3.63
N ARG A 98 5.71 11.05 3.35
CA ARG A 98 5.98 9.75 2.74
C ARG A 98 5.87 9.85 1.21
N ARG A 99 6.36 8.82 0.47
CA ARG A 99 6.27 8.70 -0.99
C ARG A 99 7.09 9.70 -1.81
N HIS A 100 8.08 10.33 -1.21
CA HIS A 100 9.00 11.22 -1.91
C HIS A 100 10.17 10.49 -2.58
N TYR A 101 10.26 9.18 -2.44
CA TYR A 101 11.33 8.33 -2.99
C TYR A 101 10.95 7.73 -4.36
N ASN A 102 11.98 7.39 -5.12
CA ASN A 102 11.87 6.80 -6.46
C ASN A 102 12.47 5.40 -6.49
N TYR A 103 11.63 4.38 -6.60
CA TYR A 103 12.09 3.00 -6.68
C TYR A 103 12.60 2.56 -8.08
N ASN A 104 12.73 3.49 -9.04
CA ASN A 104 13.53 3.28 -10.26
C ASN A 104 14.94 3.87 -10.14
N ALA A 105 15.25 4.62 -9.08
CA ALA A 105 16.59 5.13 -8.83
C ALA A 105 17.53 4.00 -8.36
N PRO A 106 18.66 3.72 -9.06
CA PRO A 106 19.53 2.59 -8.72
C PRO A 106 20.06 2.65 -7.29
N VAL A 107 20.38 3.85 -6.81
CA VAL A 107 20.83 4.04 -5.42
C VAL A 107 19.74 3.68 -4.43
N TYR A 108 18.49 4.04 -4.70
CA TYR A 108 17.38 3.69 -3.81
C TYR A 108 17.15 2.18 -3.76
N LEU A 109 17.22 1.50 -4.91
CA LEU A 109 17.12 0.03 -4.97
C LEU A 109 18.25 -0.64 -4.21
N GLU A 110 19.48 -0.11 -4.29
CA GLU A 110 20.63 -0.63 -3.53
C GLU A 110 20.42 -0.47 -2.03
N LYS A 111 20.05 0.73 -1.56
CA LYS A 111 19.79 0.99 -0.13
C LYS A 111 18.61 0.17 0.40
N THR A 112 17.55 0.04 -0.40
CA THR A 112 16.43 -0.85 -0.09
C THR A 112 16.91 -2.30 0.08
N ARG A 113 17.72 -2.82 -0.85
CA ARG A 113 18.29 -4.16 -0.74
C ARG A 113 19.04 -4.37 0.57
N ILE A 114 19.89 -3.43 0.92
CA ILE A 114 20.72 -3.49 2.12
C ILE A 114 19.84 -3.54 3.38
N ILE A 115 18.95 -2.57 3.56
CA ILE A 115 18.12 -2.53 4.77
C ILE A 115 17.19 -3.73 4.88
N VAL A 116 16.61 -4.21 3.77
CA VAL A 116 15.73 -5.39 3.79
C VAL A 116 16.52 -6.66 4.11
N GLU A 117 17.73 -6.82 3.58
CA GLU A 117 18.62 -7.97 3.89
C GLU A 117 19.01 -7.97 5.38
N GLU A 118 19.42 -6.83 5.93
CA GLU A 118 19.79 -6.68 7.34
C GLU A 118 18.62 -7.02 8.28
N LEU A 119 17.44 -6.47 8.00
CA LEU A 119 16.24 -6.75 8.80
C LEU A 119 15.81 -8.22 8.69
N ALA A 120 15.81 -8.78 7.48
CA ALA A 120 15.43 -10.16 7.26
C ALA A 120 16.38 -11.14 8.00
N GLN A 121 17.68 -10.89 7.95
CA GLN A 121 18.68 -11.71 8.66
C GLN A 121 18.51 -11.62 10.19
N HIS A 122 18.33 -10.40 10.70
CA HIS A 122 18.24 -10.16 12.14
C HIS A 122 16.95 -10.73 12.75
N TYR A 123 15.82 -10.56 12.07
CA TYR A 123 14.49 -10.90 12.61
C TYR A 123 13.91 -12.24 12.14
N ALA A 124 14.56 -12.97 11.23
CA ALA A 124 14.05 -14.22 10.66
C ALA A 124 13.60 -15.27 11.68
N ASN A 125 14.23 -15.31 12.85
CA ASN A 125 13.99 -16.33 13.87
C ASN A 125 13.14 -15.84 15.05
N ARG A 126 12.59 -14.64 15.01
CA ARG A 126 11.69 -14.11 16.06
C ARG A 126 10.35 -14.85 16.01
N ARG A 127 10.01 -15.59 17.08
CA ARG A 127 8.83 -16.46 17.14
C ARG A 127 7.49 -15.73 17.09
N CYS A 128 7.47 -14.47 17.51
CA CYS A 128 6.28 -13.64 17.46
C CYS A 128 5.97 -13.13 16.05
N ILE A 129 6.93 -13.11 15.10
CA ILE A 129 6.71 -12.63 13.74
C ILE A 129 6.07 -13.74 12.90
N VAL A 130 4.84 -13.51 12.45
CA VAL A 130 4.06 -14.44 11.62
C VAL A 130 3.99 -14.04 10.16
N GLY A 131 4.33 -12.79 9.84
CA GLY A 131 4.32 -12.27 8.48
C GLY A 131 5.12 -10.99 8.32
N TRP A 132 5.39 -10.66 7.06
CA TRP A 132 6.05 -9.41 6.66
C TRP A 132 5.18 -8.65 5.67
N GLN A 133 5.16 -7.31 5.82
CA GLN A 133 4.59 -6.42 4.84
C GLN A 133 5.71 -5.70 4.09
N ILE A 134 5.64 -5.71 2.77
CA ILE A 134 6.55 -4.92 1.93
C ILE A 134 6.07 -3.47 1.90
N ASP A 135 6.95 -2.53 2.29
CA ASP A 135 6.72 -1.08 2.17
C ASP A 135 5.35 -0.67 2.77
N ASN A 136 4.70 0.36 2.26
CA ASN A 136 3.33 0.74 2.64
C ASN A 136 2.60 1.42 1.48
N GLU A 137 1.43 0.92 1.10
CA GLU A 137 0.51 1.54 0.13
C GLU A 137 1.20 2.02 -1.16
N LEU A 138 1.90 1.14 -1.87
CA LEU A 138 2.61 1.47 -3.11
C LEU A 138 1.69 2.17 -4.12
N ASN A 139 2.16 3.26 -4.74
CA ASN A 139 1.41 4.13 -5.66
C ASN A 139 0.22 4.89 -5.04
N CYS A 140 0.07 4.97 -3.70
CA CYS A 140 -1.08 5.62 -3.05
C CYS A 140 -1.19 7.11 -3.38
N GLN A 141 -0.16 7.92 -3.11
CA GLN A 141 -0.18 9.36 -3.36
C GLN A 141 0.39 9.73 -4.72
N ILE A 142 1.34 8.94 -5.20
CA ILE A 142 2.06 9.15 -6.47
C ILE A 142 1.97 7.85 -7.24
N GLY A 143 1.12 7.82 -8.26
CA GLY A 143 0.94 6.66 -9.14
C GLY A 143 1.59 6.82 -10.52
N GLU A 144 2.13 7.99 -10.82
CA GLU A 144 2.87 8.30 -12.04
C GLU A 144 4.19 9.00 -11.65
N PHE A 145 5.31 8.64 -12.28
CA PHE A 145 6.65 9.06 -11.91
C PHE A 145 7.36 9.69 -13.11
N PHE A 146 8.10 10.78 -12.90
CA PHE A 146 8.66 11.56 -14.01
C PHE A 146 10.11 12.02 -13.78
N SER A 147 10.84 11.43 -12.85
CA SER A 147 12.26 11.74 -12.68
C SER A 147 13.11 11.26 -13.87
N GLU A 148 14.37 11.68 -13.95
CA GLU A 148 15.27 11.19 -14.98
C GLU A 148 15.53 9.67 -14.83
N ALA A 149 15.62 9.16 -13.61
CA ALA A 149 15.75 7.72 -13.37
C ALA A 149 14.56 6.93 -13.93
N ASP A 150 13.34 7.47 -13.79
CA ASP A 150 12.14 6.88 -14.38
C ASP A 150 12.18 6.88 -15.90
N SER A 151 12.64 7.96 -16.52
CA SER A 151 12.78 8.05 -17.98
C SER A 151 13.83 7.08 -18.53
N VAL A 152 14.93 6.87 -17.79
CA VAL A 152 15.95 5.87 -18.13
C VAL A 152 15.36 4.46 -18.02
N ALA A 153 14.70 4.14 -16.92
CA ALA A 153 14.08 2.84 -16.70
C ALA A 153 12.95 2.56 -17.70
N PHE A 154 12.17 3.56 -18.07
CA PHE A 154 11.13 3.45 -19.09
C PHE A 154 11.71 3.06 -20.46
N ARG A 155 12.83 3.67 -20.85
CA ARG A 155 13.53 3.30 -22.10
C ARG A 155 14.04 1.84 -22.07
N VAL A 156 14.48 1.34 -20.92
CA VAL A 156 14.85 -0.07 -20.75
C VAL A 156 13.62 -0.97 -20.93
N PHE A 157 12.54 -0.69 -20.24
CA PHE A 157 11.27 -1.39 -20.36
C PHE A 157 10.77 -1.47 -21.82
N LEU A 158 10.84 -0.36 -22.56
CA LEU A 158 10.43 -0.32 -23.96
C LEU A 158 11.37 -1.15 -24.88
N LYS A 159 12.68 -1.14 -24.60
CA LYS A 159 13.63 -1.98 -25.35
C LYS A 159 13.35 -3.46 -25.13
N GLU A 160 13.05 -3.88 -23.92
CA GLU A 160 12.68 -5.25 -23.59
C GLU A 160 11.38 -5.65 -24.29
N LYS A 161 10.38 -4.78 -24.28
CA LYS A 161 9.07 -5.02 -24.88
C LYS A 161 9.10 -5.11 -26.41
N TYR A 162 9.77 -4.17 -27.07
CA TYR A 162 9.74 -4.03 -28.53
C TYR A 162 10.98 -4.60 -29.25
N GLY A 163 12.08 -4.74 -28.56
CA GLY A 163 13.36 -5.20 -29.09
C GLY A 163 14.07 -4.16 -29.97
N THR A 164 13.38 -3.53 -30.91
CA THR A 164 13.94 -2.52 -31.83
C THR A 164 13.09 -1.26 -31.88
N LEU A 165 13.75 -0.13 -32.15
CA LEU A 165 13.08 1.17 -32.31
C LEU A 165 12.07 1.18 -33.47
N ASN A 166 12.36 0.46 -34.56
CA ASN A 166 11.45 0.33 -35.70
C ASN A 166 10.13 -0.34 -35.29
N LYS A 167 10.20 -1.45 -34.52
CA LYS A 167 8.99 -2.12 -34.01
C LYS A 167 8.18 -1.24 -33.05
N LEU A 168 8.85 -0.45 -32.22
CA LEU A 168 8.18 0.54 -31.37
C LEU A 168 7.48 1.60 -32.22
N ASN A 169 8.18 2.18 -33.21
CA ASN A 169 7.62 3.19 -34.11
C ASN A 169 6.39 2.66 -34.87
N GLU A 170 6.45 1.43 -35.33
CA GLU A 170 5.33 0.76 -36.01
C GLU A 170 4.15 0.59 -35.02
N ALA A 171 4.39 0.01 -33.85
CA ALA A 171 3.37 -0.24 -32.83
C ALA A 171 2.68 1.03 -32.32
N TRP A 172 3.43 2.11 -32.16
CA TRP A 172 2.90 3.40 -31.70
C TRP A 172 2.35 4.27 -32.85
N GLY A 173 2.50 3.85 -34.10
CA GLY A 173 2.06 4.62 -35.27
C GLY A 173 2.72 5.99 -35.35
N THR A 174 3.99 6.10 -35.01
CA THR A 174 4.71 7.37 -34.83
C THR A 174 4.89 8.17 -36.15
N VAL A 175 4.61 7.57 -37.30
CA VAL A 175 4.52 8.29 -38.58
C VAL A 175 3.45 9.39 -38.53
N PHE A 176 2.42 9.24 -37.67
CA PHE A 176 1.38 10.24 -37.48
C PHE A 176 1.97 11.51 -36.83
N TRP A 177 1.76 12.64 -37.44
CA TRP A 177 2.31 13.95 -37.06
C TRP A 177 3.83 13.97 -36.86
N ASN A 178 4.55 13.12 -37.63
CA ASN A 178 6.02 13.07 -37.60
C ASN A 178 6.64 12.82 -36.23
N GLN A 179 6.05 11.91 -35.47
CA GLN A 179 6.51 11.53 -34.11
C GLN A 179 7.58 10.42 -34.14
N THR A 180 8.06 10.01 -35.31
CA THR A 180 9.01 8.89 -35.50
C THR A 180 10.31 9.14 -34.75
N TYR A 181 10.66 8.20 -33.86
CA TYR A 181 11.90 8.22 -33.12
C TYR A 181 13.03 7.58 -33.94
N THR A 182 14.20 8.20 -33.90
CA THR A 182 15.44 7.73 -34.55
C THR A 182 16.48 7.28 -33.56
N ASP A 183 16.32 7.63 -32.27
CA ASP A 183 17.15 7.19 -31.16
C ASP A 183 16.29 6.97 -29.91
N TRP A 184 16.66 5.98 -29.08
CA TRP A 184 15.95 5.69 -27.83
C TRP A 184 15.98 6.85 -26.82
N SER A 185 17.04 7.67 -26.82
CA SER A 185 17.17 8.82 -25.93
C SER A 185 16.14 9.92 -26.19
N GLN A 186 15.47 9.90 -27.34
CA GLN A 186 14.39 10.83 -27.67
C GLN A 186 13.07 10.47 -26.99
N ILE A 187 12.95 9.27 -26.40
CA ILE A 187 11.74 8.80 -25.75
C ILE A 187 11.78 9.18 -24.27
N TYR A 188 10.71 9.84 -23.82
CA TYR A 188 10.46 10.19 -22.44
C TYR A 188 9.09 9.69 -22.00
N LEU A 189 8.89 9.60 -20.70
CA LEU A 189 7.55 9.48 -20.12
C LEU A 189 6.64 10.64 -20.61
N PRO A 190 5.32 10.45 -20.64
CA PRO A 190 4.39 11.45 -21.20
C PRO A 190 4.59 12.84 -20.59
N ARG A 191 4.93 13.82 -21.42
CA ARG A 191 5.09 15.24 -21.06
C ARG A 191 3.89 16.03 -21.53
N HIS A 192 3.72 17.24 -21.00
CA HIS A 192 2.71 18.17 -21.50
C HIS A 192 2.89 18.46 -22.98
N THR A 193 1.82 18.34 -23.72
CA THR A 193 1.73 18.70 -25.13
C THR A 193 0.62 19.74 -25.32
N PRO A 194 0.58 20.47 -26.44
CA PRO A 194 -0.57 21.30 -26.75
C PRO A 194 -1.87 20.50 -26.60
N HIS A 195 -2.83 21.04 -25.85
CA HIS A 195 -4.10 20.39 -25.50
C HIS A 195 -3.99 19.09 -24.67
N ASN A 196 -2.81 18.77 -24.11
CA ASN A 196 -2.54 17.54 -23.36
C ASN A 196 -2.90 16.26 -24.15
N THR A 197 -2.68 16.28 -25.46
CA THR A 197 -2.87 15.13 -26.34
C THR A 197 -1.53 14.50 -26.69
N SER A 198 -1.08 13.55 -25.88
CA SER A 198 0.08 12.72 -26.20
C SER A 198 -0.33 11.50 -27.07
N ASN A 199 0.64 10.81 -27.62
CA ASN A 199 0.40 9.53 -28.30
C ASN A 199 -0.26 8.53 -27.30
N PRO A 200 -1.43 7.94 -27.61
CA PRO A 200 -2.15 7.05 -26.69
C PRO A 200 -1.37 5.78 -26.38
N HIS A 201 -0.58 5.26 -27.32
CA HIS A 201 0.26 4.08 -27.09
C HIS A 201 1.41 4.39 -26.11
N LEU A 202 2.03 5.55 -26.22
CA LEU A 202 3.01 6.04 -25.24
C LEU A 202 2.38 6.14 -23.85
N LYS A 203 1.17 6.71 -23.74
CA LYS A 203 0.47 6.83 -22.46
C LYS A 203 0.16 5.47 -21.84
N LEU A 204 -0.39 4.53 -22.62
CA LEU A 204 -0.69 3.19 -22.13
C LEU A 204 0.58 2.43 -21.71
N ASP A 205 1.66 2.55 -22.48
CA ASP A 205 2.94 1.92 -22.11
C ASP A 205 3.57 2.56 -20.87
N SER A 206 3.35 3.86 -20.61
CA SER A 206 3.79 4.47 -19.35
C SER A 206 3.04 3.89 -18.15
N LEU A 207 1.74 3.63 -18.26
CA LEU A 207 0.96 3.02 -17.19
C LEU A 207 1.38 1.56 -16.91
N ARG A 208 1.67 0.81 -17.98
CA ARG A 208 2.27 -0.53 -17.87
C ARG A 208 3.65 -0.50 -17.19
N PHE A 209 4.46 0.50 -17.52
CA PHE A 209 5.77 0.71 -16.92
C PHE A 209 5.66 1.03 -15.42
N TYR A 210 4.73 1.88 -14.99
CA TYR A 210 4.52 2.16 -13.57
C TYR A 210 4.13 0.90 -12.80
N SER A 211 3.29 0.05 -13.41
CA SER A 211 2.97 -1.26 -12.85
C SER A 211 4.21 -2.16 -12.73
N GLU A 212 5.00 -2.24 -13.80
CA GLU A 212 6.24 -3.06 -13.83
C GLU A 212 7.25 -2.59 -12.78
N SER A 213 7.42 -1.29 -12.65
CA SER A 213 8.30 -0.69 -11.63
C SER A 213 7.88 -1.09 -10.22
N CYS A 214 6.57 -1.03 -9.92
CA CYS A 214 6.02 -1.44 -8.63
C CYS A 214 6.24 -2.94 -8.37
N ILE A 215 5.95 -3.79 -9.36
CA ILE A 215 6.10 -5.25 -9.25
C ILE A 215 7.56 -5.62 -9.03
N SER A 216 8.48 -5.07 -9.82
CA SER A 216 9.92 -5.31 -9.70
C SER A 216 10.47 -4.88 -8.34
N TYR A 217 10.00 -3.74 -7.83
CA TYR A 217 10.37 -3.26 -6.49
C TYR A 217 9.85 -4.20 -5.39
N CYS A 218 8.60 -4.64 -5.45
CA CYS A 218 8.07 -5.63 -4.51
C CYS A 218 8.82 -6.95 -4.59
N LYS A 219 9.14 -7.41 -5.81
CA LYS A 219 9.87 -8.65 -6.03
C LYS A 219 11.27 -8.61 -5.41
N LEU A 220 11.95 -7.47 -5.45
CA LEU A 220 13.23 -7.28 -4.76
C LEU A 220 13.10 -7.59 -3.26
N HIS A 221 12.08 -7.07 -2.59
CA HIS A 221 11.84 -7.34 -1.18
C HIS A 221 11.46 -8.80 -0.94
N TYR A 222 10.53 -9.32 -1.74
CA TYR A 222 10.01 -10.69 -1.62
C TYR A 222 11.12 -11.73 -1.72
N ASP A 223 11.98 -11.61 -2.73
CA ASP A 223 13.08 -12.55 -2.95
C ASP A 223 14.08 -12.55 -1.78
N ILE A 224 14.38 -11.37 -1.21
CA ILE A 224 15.24 -11.26 -0.03
C ILE A 224 14.55 -11.88 1.20
N LEU A 225 13.30 -11.50 1.46
CA LEU A 225 12.56 -12.00 2.60
C LEU A 225 12.44 -13.54 2.54
N LYS A 226 12.00 -14.10 1.40
CA LYS A 226 11.82 -15.55 1.25
C LYS A 226 13.13 -16.36 1.33
N LYS A 227 14.26 -15.73 1.05
CA LYS A 227 15.59 -16.35 1.22
C LYS A 227 15.91 -16.59 2.70
N HIS A 228 15.46 -15.72 3.60
CA HIS A 228 15.83 -15.75 5.03
C HIS A 228 14.70 -16.26 5.94
N LEU A 229 13.45 -16.03 5.58
CA LEU A 229 12.30 -16.32 6.45
C LEU A 229 11.94 -17.81 6.44
N PRO A 230 11.44 -18.33 7.58
CA PRO A 230 10.80 -19.65 7.63
C PRO A 230 9.62 -19.74 6.65
N LYS A 231 9.38 -20.93 6.09
CA LYS A 231 8.33 -21.14 5.06
C LYS A 231 6.91 -20.80 5.50
N ASN A 232 6.64 -20.83 6.79
CA ASN A 232 5.33 -20.52 7.37
C ASN A 232 5.14 -19.03 7.68
N VAL A 233 6.12 -18.17 7.41
CA VAL A 233 6.04 -16.72 7.54
C VAL A 233 5.65 -16.15 6.20
N PHE A 234 4.49 -15.49 6.15
CA PHE A 234 3.97 -14.91 4.91
C PHE A 234 4.59 -13.55 4.58
N VAL A 235 4.49 -13.19 3.30
CA VAL A 235 4.88 -11.87 2.79
C VAL A 235 3.71 -11.28 2.00
N THR A 236 3.33 -10.06 2.32
CA THR A 236 2.18 -9.35 1.74
C THR A 236 2.46 -7.86 1.54
N THR A 237 1.56 -7.16 0.87
CA THR A 237 1.46 -5.68 0.85
C THR A 237 0.02 -5.25 0.57
N GLN A 238 -0.27 -3.96 0.73
CA GLN A 238 -1.58 -3.39 0.44
C GLN A 238 -1.79 -3.21 -1.07
N GLY A 239 -3.02 -3.37 -1.50
CA GLY A 239 -3.40 -3.28 -2.91
C GLY A 239 -4.54 -2.32 -3.22
N LEU A 240 -4.88 -2.30 -4.51
CA LEU A 240 -5.91 -1.49 -5.15
C LEU A 240 -5.58 0.02 -5.24
N PHE A 241 -4.29 0.35 -5.28
CA PHE A 241 -3.80 1.69 -5.64
C PHE A 241 -3.62 1.83 -7.17
N PRO A 242 -3.45 3.06 -7.69
CA PRO A 242 -3.38 3.30 -9.13
C PRO A 242 -2.24 2.58 -9.84
N HIS A 243 -2.47 2.21 -11.08
CA HIS A 243 -1.48 1.76 -12.07
C HIS A 243 -0.62 0.56 -11.61
N VAL A 244 -1.25 -0.45 -11.00
CA VAL A 244 -0.61 -1.72 -10.65
C VAL A 244 -1.46 -2.88 -11.13
N ASN A 245 -0.86 -3.82 -11.85
CA ASN A 245 -1.47 -5.11 -12.18
C ASN A 245 -1.32 -6.05 -10.98
N TYR A 246 -2.35 -6.10 -10.14
CA TYR A 246 -2.30 -6.87 -8.90
C TYR A 246 -2.29 -8.38 -9.09
N ASN A 247 -2.79 -8.89 -10.21
CA ASN A 247 -2.67 -10.33 -10.51
C ASN A 247 -1.18 -10.70 -10.67
N ARG A 248 -0.44 -9.92 -11.47
CA ARG A 248 0.99 -10.14 -11.62
C ARG A 248 1.78 -9.87 -10.33
N LEU A 249 1.44 -8.80 -9.60
CA LEU A 249 2.08 -8.51 -8.31
C LEU A 249 1.92 -9.69 -7.33
N HIS A 250 0.72 -10.24 -7.22
CA HIS A 250 0.45 -11.41 -6.40
C HIS A 250 1.29 -12.61 -6.85
N ASP A 251 1.21 -12.96 -8.13
CA ASP A 251 1.86 -14.17 -8.65
C ASP A 251 3.39 -14.12 -8.59
N GLU A 252 3.99 -12.92 -8.66
CA GLU A 252 5.44 -12.74 -8.74
C GLU A 252 6.10 -12.37 -7.40
N ALA A 253 5.37 -11.76 -6.46
CA ALA A 253 5.99 -11.09 -5.31
C ALA A 253 5.21 -11.13 -3.99
N LEU A 254 4.12 -11.90 -3.87
CA LEU A 254 3.34 -11.97 -2.63
C LEU A 254 2.82 -13.39 -2.37
N ASP A 255 2.58 -13.71 -1.09
CA ASP A 255 1.83 -14.91 -0.73
C ASP A 255 0.31 -14.68 -0.81
N PHE A 256 -0.15 -13.48 -0.49
CA PHE A 256 -1.51 -12.98 -0.70
C PHE A 256 -1.51 -11.45 -0.66
N LEU A 257 -2.62 -10.83 -1.08
CA LEU A 257 -2.76 -9.38 -1.12
C LEU A 257 -3.61 -8.89 0.06
N THR A 258 -3.36 -7.66 0.53
CA THR A 258 -4.19 -7.00 1.55
C THR A 258 -4.85 -5.73 1.01
N TYR A 259 -5.84 -5.23 1.74
CA TYR A 259 -6.60 -4.04 1.37
C TYR A 259 -6.74 -3.09 2.56
N ASP A 260 -6.71 -1.78 2.28
CA ASP A 260 -6.94 -0.73 3.27
C ASP A 260 -8.35 -0.17 3.11
N SER A 261 -9.18 -0.44 4.12
CA SER A 261 -10.62 -0.18 4.10
C SER A 261 -10.96 1.07 4.91
N TYR A 262 -11.20 2.17 4.19
CA TYR A 262 -11.63 3.45 4.76
C TYR A 262 -12.99 3.88 4.19
N PRO A 263 -14.10 3.25 4.60
CA PRO A 263 -15.42 3.46 4.00
C PRO A 263 -15.92 4.91 4.06
N MET A 264 -15.47 5.69 5.04
CA MET A 264 -15.90 7.09 5.18
C MET A 264 -15.33 8.02 4.11
N PHE A 265 -14.28 7.65 3.38
CA PHE A 265 -13.84 8.41 2.20
C PHE A 265 -14.97 8.53 1.15
N GLY A 266 -15.78 7.49 0.98
CA GLY A 266 -16.91 7.52 0.08
C GLY A 266 -18.03 8.48 0.52
N LEU A 267 -18.09 8.86 1.78
CA LEU A 267 -19.11 9.77 2.32
C LEU A 267 -18.65 11.25 2.30
N SER A 268 -17.35 11.52 2.23
CA SER A 268 -16.79 12.86 2.22
C SER A 268 -16.75 13.51 0.83
N ASP A 269 -16.88 12.72 -0.25
CA ASP A 269 -16.92 13.26 -1.61
C ASP A 269 -18.21 14.06 -1.85
N GLU A 270 -18.08 15.30 -2.27
CA GLU A 270 -19.18 16.16 -2.69
C GLU A 270 -19.94 15.55 -3.88
N GLY A 271 -21.21 15.29 -3.73
CA GLY A 271 -22.03 14.80 -4.83
C GLY A 271 -23.15 13.83 -4.49
N GLY A 272 -23.37 13.54 -3.22
CA GLY A 272 -24.65 12.97 -2.71
C GLY A 272 -25.07 11.61 -3.27
N ASN A 273 -24.17 10.82 -3.88
CA ASN A 273 -24.53 9.50 -4.37
C ASN A 273 -24.76 8.55 -3.19
N ARG A 274 -26.02 8.16 -2.96
CA ARG A 274 -26.45 7.26 -1.88
C ARG A 274 -25.91 5.82 -2.01
N LEU A 275 -25.29 5.47 -3.13
CA LEU A 275 -24.79 4.13 -3.41
C LEU A 275 -23.26 4.02 -3.23
N LYS A 276 -22.61 5.04 -2.68
CA LYS A 276 -21.15 5.06 -2.46
C LYS A 276 -20.66 3.95 -1.52
N ASP A 277 -21.50 3.51 -0.59
CA ASP A 277 -21.22 2.37 0.30
C ASP A 277 -21.03 1.05 -0.45
N ARG A 278 -21.62 0.89 -1.64
CA ARG A 278 -21.45 -0.29 -2.50
C ARG A 278 -20.04 -0.39 -3.09
N LYS A 279 -19.35 0.73 -3.26
CA LYS A 279 -17.97 0.75 -3.75
C LYS A 279 -17.06 -0.16 -2.91
N TRP A 280 -17.27 -0.22 -1.60
CA TRP A 280 -16.45 -1.04 -0.71
C TRP A 280 -16.67 -2.53 -0.92
N SER A 281 -17.91 -2.98 -1.10
CA SER A 281 -18.20 -4.37 -1.46
C SER A 281 -17.55 -4.77 -2.78
N MET A 282 -17.54 -3.86 -3.77
CA MET A 282 -16.84 -4.08 -5.04
C MET A 282 -15.34 -4.23 -4.84
N GLN A 283 -14.70 -3.35 -4.06
CA GLN A 283 -13.27 -3.44 -3.80
C GLN A 283 -12.91 -4.74 -3.05
N LEU A 284 -13.73 -5.15 -2.08
CA LEU A 284 -13.56 -6.44 -1.41
C LEU A 284 -13.71 -7.64 -2.37
N ALA A 285 -14.63 -7.57 -3.32
CA ALA A 285 -14.76 -8.59 -4.36
C ALA A 285 -13.58 -8.58 -5.32
N ARG A 286 -13.06 -7.39 -5.67
CA ARG A 286 -11.89 -7.22 -6.55
C ARG A 286 -10.63 -7.80 -5.91
N ILE A 287 -10.34 -7.47 -4.64
CA ILE A 287 -9.15 -7.98 -3.94
C ILE A 287 -9.21 -9.51 -3.79
N ARG A 288 -10.37 -10.06 -3.43
CA ARG A 288 -10.58 -11.51 -3.40
C ARG A 288 -10.34 -12.16 -4.76
N GLY A 289 -10.69 -11.48 -5.85
CA GLY A 289 -10.50 -11.98 -7.22
C GLY A 289 -9.04 -12.12 -7.64
N VAL A 290 -8.11 -11.54 -6.90
CA VAL A 290 -6.66 -11.63 -7.19
C VAL A 290 -6.10 -12.99 -6.78
N GLY A 291 -6.32 -13.45 -5.54
CA GLY A 291 -5.71 -14.69 -5.04
C GLY A 291 -6.65 -15.60 -4.25
N ASN A 292 -7.92 -15.28 -4.14
CA ASN A 292 -8.94 -15.89 -3.29
C ASN A 292 -8.74 -15.67 -1.77
N GLU A 293 -7.52 -15.47 -1.33
CA GLU A 293 -7.15 -15.16 0.06
C GLU A 293 -6.78 -13.68 0.16
N PHE A 294 -7.28 -12.99 1.17
CA PHE A 294 -6.90 -11.60 1.44
C PHE A 294 -7.15 -11.22 2.89
N GLY A 295 -6.43 -10.20 3.34
CA GLY A 295 -6.66 -9.56 4.64
C GLY A 295 -6.99 -8.08 4.51
N ILE A 296 -7.56 -7.50 5.56
CA ILE A 296 -7.66 -6.06 5.72
C ILE A 296 -6.49 -5.60 6.59
N MET A 297 -5.51 -4.92 5.96
CA MET A 297 -4.33 -4.44 6.68
C MET A 297 -4.61 -3.16 7.46
N GLU A 298 -5.50 -2.31 6.94
CA GLU A 298 -5.96 -1.11 7.62
C GLU A 298 -7.48 -0.99 7.53
N GLN A 299 -8.17 -1.24 8.63
CA GLN A 299 -9.59 -0.94 8.76
C GLN A 299 -9.76 0.34 9.53
N GLN A 300 -10.52 1.28 8.98
CA GLN A 300 -10.86 2.52 9.67
C GLN A 300 -11.42 2.24 11.07
N SER A 301 -10.86 2.90 12.10
CA SER A 301 -11.32 2.77 13.48
C SER A 301 -11.74 4.10 14.13
N GLY A 302 -11.35 5.24 13.56
CA GLY A 302 -11.69 6.57 14.07
C GLY A 302 -11.93 7.57 12.95
N PRO A 303 -12.17 8.87 13.24
CA PRO A 303 -12.13 9.92 12.26
C PRO A 303 -10.73 10.03 11.68
N GLY A 304 -10.60 10.48 10.43
CA GLY A 304 -9.31 10.59 9.76
C GLY A 304 -9.06 11.97 9.19
N GLY A 305 -7.83 12.42 9.35
CA GLY A 305 -7.39 13.67 8.77
C GLY A 305 -5.90 13.94 8.97
N TRP A 306 -5.28 14.56 7.96
CA TRP A 306 -3.97 15.15 8.07
C TRP A 306 -4.10 16.55 8.68
N TYR A 307 -2.99 17.10 9.17
CA TYR A 307 -2.99 18.42 9.81
C TYR A 307 -3.58 19.54 8.94
N ASN A 308 -3.50 19.42 7.62
CA ASN A 308 -3.96 20.42 6.67
C ASN A 308 -5.32 20.10 6.04
N ARG A 309 -5.91 18.94 6.33
CA ARG A 309 -7.23 18.55 5.82
C ARG A 309 -7.85 17.42 6.65
N GLN A 310 -9.14 17.51 6.88
CA GLN A 310 -9.92 16.42 7.44
C GLN A 310 -10.61 15.66 6.31
N LEU A 311 -10.43 14.36 6.28
CA LEU A 311 -10.89 13.51 5.19
C LEU A 311 -12.12 12.66 5.57
N MET A 312 -12.25 12.29 6.85
CA MET A 312 -13.27 11.33 7.28
C MET A 312 -13.92 11.75 8.61
N PRO A 313 -15.26 11.72 8.71
CA PRO A 313 -15.95 11.93 9.97
C PRO A 313 -15.78 10.74 10.93
N THR A 314 -16.16 10.95 12.19
CA THR A 314 -16.17 9.89 13.20
C THR A 314 -17.16 8.77 12.82
N PRO A 315 -16.75 7.51 12.88
CA PRO A 315 -17.66 6.38 12.70
C PRO A 315 -18.81 6.43 13.72
N LYS A 316 -20.04 6.27 13.23
CA LYS A 316 -21.22 6.14 14.10
C LYS A 316 -21.18 4.83 14.88
N PRO A 317 -21.92 4.72 16.01
CA PRO A 317 -22.08 3.45 16.70
C PRO A 317 -22.54 2.34 15.76
N GLY A 318 -21.86 1.20 15.79
CA GLY A 318 -22.12 0.04 14.92
C GLY A 318 -21.49 0.08 13.53
N GLN A 319 -20.89 1.20 13.10
CA GLN A 319 -20.25 1.27 11.78
C GLN A 319 -18.96 0.46 11.70
N ILE A 320 -18.11 0.50 12.74
CA ILE A 320 -16.88 -0.31 12.78
C ILE A 320 -17.25 -1.80 12.70
N ARG A 321 -18.26 -2.20 13.47
CA ARG A 321 -18.79 -3.56 13.43
C ARG A 321 -19.31 -3.94 12.04
N LEU A 322 -20.11 -3.07 11.42
CA LEU A 322 -20.65 -3.31 10.06
C LEU A 322 -19.52 -3.51 9.05
N TRP A 323 -18.52 -2.66 9.04
CA TRP A 323 -17.39 -2.74 8.10
C TRP A 323 -16.53 -3.99 8.32
N THR A 324 -16.28 -4.35 9.58
CA THR A 324 -15.55 -5.57 9.93
C THR A 324 -16.29 -6.81 9.42
N TYR A 325 -17.58 -6.91 9.70
CA TYR A 325 -18.40 -8.02 9.22
C TYR A 325 -18.55 -8.03 7.69
N GLN A 326 -18.63 -6.86 7.05
CA GLN A 326 -18.62 -6.76 5.60
C GLN A 326 -17.34 -7.34 5.00
N SER A 327 -16.18 -7.02 5.57
CA SER A 327 -14.89 -7.56 5.13
C SER A 327 -14.83 -9.08 5.28
N VAL A 328 -15.17 -9.61 6.45
CA VAL A 328 -15.21 -11.06 6.73
C VAL A 328 -16.24 -11.77 5.86
N ALA A 329 -17.45 -11.21 5.70
CA ALA A 329 -18.48 -11.78 4.84
C ALA A 329 -18.09 -11.81 3.35
N ASN A 330 -17.15 -10.98 2.92
CA ASN A 330 -16.55 -11.02 1.59
C ASN A 330 -15.31 -11.92 1.49
N GLY A 331 -14.90 -12.57 2.58
CA GLY A 331 -13.84 -13.57 2.59
C GLY A 331 -12.50 -13.08 3.14
N ALA A 332 -12.46 -11.94 3.87
CA ALA A 332 -11.23 -11.51 4.52
C ALA A 332 -10.86 -12.46 5.66
N ASP A 333 -9.59 -12.94 5.66
CA ASP A 333 -9.07 -13.88 6.65
C ASP A 333 -8.67 -13.20 7.96
N TYR A 334 -8.36 -11.92 7.92
CA TYR A 334 -8.14 -11.09 9.11
C TYR A 334 -8.50 -9.62 8.87
N VAL A 335 -8.69 -8.89 9.97
CA VAL A 335 -8.96 -7.45 9.95
C VAL A 335 -8.05 -6.77 10.97
N SER A 336 -7.15 -5.91 10.50
CA SER A 336 -6.27 -5.06 11.30
C SER A 336 -6.80 -3.63 11.33
N TYR A 337 -6.97 -3.05 12.51
CA TYR A 337 -7.50 -1.69 12.66
C TYR A 337 -6.39 -0.64 12.60
N PHE A 338 -6.63 0.42 11.86
CA PHE A 338 -5.77 1.59 11.84
C PHE A 338 -6.35 2.67 12.76
N ARG A 339 -5.77 2.95 13.86
CA ARG A 339 -4.64 2.36 14.61
C ARG A 339 -5.02 2.23 16.10
N TRP A 340 -4.14 1.67 16.94
CA TRP A 340 -4.45 1.53 18.38
C TRP A 340 -4.60 2.88 19.07
N ARG A 341 -3.52 3.66 19.17
CA ARG A 341 -3.52 4.99 19.80
C ARG A 341 -3.64 6.09 18.76
N THR A 342 -4.36 7.16 19.09
CA THR A 342 -4.34 8.42 18.32
C THR A 342 -3.00 9.12 18.51
N CYS A 343 -2.31 9.46 17.42
CA CYS A 343 -1.05 10.17 17.46
C CYS A 343 -1.23 11.62 17.90
N THR A 344 -0.34 12.11 18.77
CA THR A 344 -0.38 13.47 19.32
C THR A 344 0.57 14.43 18.60
N PHE A 345 1.23 13.99 17.54
CA PHE A 345 2.21 14.75 16.76
C PHE A 345 2.23 14.28 15.30
N GLY A 346 2.90 15.03 14.44
CA GLY A 346 3.12 14.69 13.03
C GLY A 346 1.92 14.99 12.12
N THR A 347 2.06 14.62 10.85
CA THR A 347 1.09 14.93 9.80
C THR A 347 -0.30 14.35 10.07
N GLU A 348 -0.36 13.20 10.73
CA GLU A 348 -1.59 12.49 11.05
C GLU A 348 -2.13 12.77 12.46
N ILE A 349 -1.84 13.94 13.01
CA ILE A 349 -2.31 14.34 14.36
C ILE A 349 -3.84 14.26 14.52
N TYR A 350 -4.59 14.43 13.42
CA TYR A 350 -6.06 14.31 13.41
C TYR A 350 -6.56 12.93 12.96
N TRP A 351 -5.67 11.99 12.72
CA TRP A 351 -6.05 10.61 12.37
C TRP A 351 -6.19 9.77 13.65
N HIS A 352 -7.43 9.60 14.07
CA HIS A 352 -7.72 8.90 15.33
C HIS A 352 -7.63 7.38 15.18
N GLY A 353 -7.06 6.77 16.20
CA GLY A 353 -7.07 5.33 16.41
C GLY A 353 -8.34 4.83 17.12
N ILE A 354 -8.27 3.63 17.63
CA ILE A 354 -9.28 3.03 18.51
C ILE A 354 -9.42 3.90 19.78
N LEU A 355 -8.30 4.23 20.42
CA LEU A 355 -8.26 5.13 21.58
C LEU A 355 -8.20 6.59 21.14
N ASN A 356 -8.77 7.48 21.93
CA ASN A 356 -8.61 8.92 21.78
C ASN A 356 -7.25 9.42 22.29
N TYR A 357 -7.00 10.73 22.24
CA TYR A 357 -5.78 11.35 22.75
C TYR A 357 -5.52 11.09 24.24
N ASP A 358 -6.58 10.91 25.03
CA ASP A 358 -6.52 10.60 26.46
C ASP A 358 -6.17 9.14 26.77
N ASN A 359 -6.14 8.28 25.74
CA ASN A 359 -5.90 6.85 25.83
C ASN A 359 -6.84 6.07 26.76
N GLN A 360 -8.01 6.65 27.08
CA GLN A 360 -9.01 6.00 27.90
C GLN A 360 -9.89 5.04 27.11
N ASP A 361 -10.52 4.10 27.81
CA ASP A 361 -11.52 3.22 27.25
C ASP A 361 -12.69 4.05 26.73
N ASN A 362 -13.16 3.72 25.54
CA ASN A 362 -14.22 4.45 24.86
C ASN A 362 -15.14 3.50 24.07
N ARG A 363 -16.18 4.06 23.45
CA ARG A 363 -17.17 3.32 22.67
C ARG A 363 -16.52 2.45 21.54
N ARG A 364 -15.50 2.96 20.87
CA ARG A 364 -14.86 2.23 19.74
C ARG A 364 -14.10 1.00 20.24
N LEU A 365 -13.39 1.13 21.35
CA LEU A 365 -12.74 -0.01 22.00
C LEU A 365 -13.77 -1.06 22.46
N GLN A 366 -14.89 -0.61 23.04
CA GLN A 366 -15.97 -1.53 23.44
C GLN A 366 -16.55 -2.28 22.22
N GLU A 367 -16.83 -1.55 21.14
CA GLU A 367 -17.37 -2.14 19.88
C GLU A 367 -16.41 -3.20 19.31
N ILE A 368 -15.09 -2.92 19.28
CA ILE A 368 -14.07 -3.86 18.83
C ILE A 368 -13.95 -5.07 19.77
N THR A 369 -14.03 -4.85 21.08
CA THR A 369 -14.01 -5.94 22.07
C THR A 369 -15.21 -6.87 21.90
N ASP A 370 -16.37 -6.32 21.61
CA ASP A 370 -17.58 -7.12 21.36
C ASP A 370 -17.45 -7.94 20.05
N ILE A 371 -16.85 -7.35 19.00
CA ILE A 371 -16.53 -8.06 17.74
C ILE A 371 -15.57 -9.23 18.03
N GLY A 372 -14.51 -9.02 18.82
CA GLY A 372 -13.56 -10.09 19.19
C GLY A 372 -14.26 -11.28 19.84
N ARG A 373 -15.12 -11.02 20.84
CA ARG A 373 -15.92 -12.06 21.50
C ARG A 373 -16.89 -12.79 20.56
N GLU A 374 -17.45 -12.07 19.58
CA GLU A 374 -18.32 -12.67 18.57
C GLU A 374 -17.54 -13.57 17.64
N PHE A 375 -16.33 -13.17 17.22
CA PHE A 375 -15.48 -13.96 16.32
C PHE A 375 -14.98 -15.24 16.97
N GLU A 376 -14.75 -15.27 18.28
CA GLU A 376 -14.48 -16.53 19.01
C GLU A 376 -15.60 -17.57 18.76
N LYS A 377 -16.86 -17.13 18.71
CA LYS A 377 -18.01 -18.00 18.45
C LYS A 377 -18.19 -18.36 16.98
N LEU A 378 -17.56 -17.62 16.09
CA LEU A 378 -17.62 -17.79 14.64
C LEU A 378 -16.35 -18.45 14.08
N SER A 379 -15.52 -19.05 14.94
CA SER A 379 -14.26 -19.69 14.55
C SER A 379 -14.40 -20.73 13.43
N ASP A 380 -15.57 -21.36 13.29
CA ASP A 380 -15.88 -22.30 12.19
C ASP A 380 -15.87 -21.65 10.80
N LEU A 381 -15.91 -20.29 10.72
CA LEU A 381 -15.80 -19.56 9.47
C LEU A 381 -14.35 -19.45 8.99
N ALA A 382 -13.36 -19.64 9.87
CA ALA A 382 -11.94 -19.57 9.49
C ALA A 382 -11.63 -20.57 8.37
N GLY A 383 -10.92 -20.12 7.35
CA GLY A 383 -10.56 -20.93 6.18
C GLY A 383 -11.72 -21.28 5.25
N LYS A 384 -12.91 -20.67 5.41
CA LYS A 384 -14.02 -20.87 4.47
C LYS A 384 -13.86 -19.97 3.26
N THR A 385 -14.08 -20.56 2.08
CA THR A 385 -13.99 -19.84 0.80
C THR A 385 -15.35 -19.22 0.44
N TYR A 386 -15.34 -17.97 0.04
CA TYR A 386 -16.53 -17.29 -0.48
C TYR A 386 -16.97 -17.91 -1.82
N GLN A 387 -18.24 -18.27 -1.94
CA GLN A 387 -18.81 -18.88 -3.15
C GLN A 387 -19.52 -17.82 -4.00
N ALA A 388 -18.81 -17.23 -4.97
CA ALA A 388 -19.38 -16.27 -5.91
C ALA A 388 -20.23 -16.99 -6.98
N LYS A 389 -21.43 -16.44 -7.26
CA LYS A 389 -22.34 -16.94 -8.33
C LYS A 389 -22.16 -16.20 -9.65
N VAL A 390 -21.49 -15.06 -9.63
CA VAL A 390 -21.24 -14.20 -10.80
C VAL A 390 -19.78 -13.79 -10.78
N ALA A 391 -19.14 -13.81 -11.94
CA ALA A 391 -17.78 -13.30 -12.13
C ALA A 391 -17.82 -12.06 -13.03
N ILE A 392 -16.99 -11.07 -12.70
CA ILE A 392 -16.75 -9.88 -13.51
C ILE A 392 -15.34 -9.99 -14.09
N LEU A 393 -15.25 -9.97 -15.42
CA LEU A 393 -13.95 -9.91 -16.09
C LEU A 393 -13.36 -8.51 -15.90
N TYR A 394 -12.12 -8.46 -15.43
CA TYR A 394 -11.37 -7.24 -15.22
C TYR A 394 -10.04 -7.30 -16.01
N ASP A 395 -9.78 -6.28 -16.82
CA ASP A 395 -8.57 -6.14 -17.61
C ASP A 395 -7.90 -4.80 -17.34
N TYR A 396 -6.64 -4.83 -16.94
CA TYR A 396 -5.89 -3.62 -16.54
C TYR A 396 -5.60 -2.71 -17.73
N ASP A 397 -5.24 -3.25 -18.89
CA ASP A 397 -4.96 -2.45 -20.07
C ASP A 397 -6.21 -1.69 -20.54
N ASN A 398 -7.36 -2.35 -20.49
CA ASN A 398 -8.65 -1.73 -20.82
C ASN A 398 -9.04 -0.64 -19.82
N GLU A 399 -8.80 -0.85 -18.50
CA GLU A 399 -9.04 0.19 -17.49
C GLU A 399 -8.14 1.39 -17.74
N TRP A 400 -6.83 1.16 -17.96
CA TRP A 400 -5.84 2.22 -18.15
C TRP A 400 -6.05 3.00 -19.45
N ASP A 401 -6.39 2.34 -20.54
CA ASP A 401 -6.76 2.99 -21.80
C ASP A 401 -8.01 3.87 -21.59
N GLY A 402 -9.05 3.30 -20.98
CA GLY A 402 -10.28 4.02 -20.65
C GLY A 402 -10.10 5.20 -19.69
N GLU A 403 -8.97 5.29 -18.98
CA GLU A 403 -8.65 6.46 -18.13
C GLU A 403 -8.36 7.72 -18.93
N THR A 404 -7.82 7.55 -20.11
CA THR A 404 -7.32 8.64 -20.95
C THR A 404 -8.19 8.91 -22.16
N ASP A 405 -9.02 7.96 -22.55
CA ASP A 405 -9.90 8.03 -23.72
C ASP A 405 -11.18 8.80 -23.42
N VAL A 406 -11.45 9.83 -24.22
CA VAL A 406 -12.67 10.63 -24.10
C VAL A 406 -13.95 9.87 -24.43
N TRP A 407 -13.87 8.81 -25.23
CA TRP A 407 -15.02 7.97 -25.58
C TRP A 407 -15.41 7.04 -24.44
N HIS A 408 -14.43 6.46 -23.75
CA HIS A 408 -14.63 5.61 -22.58
C HIS A 408 -14.64 6.38 -21.26
N GLY A 409 -14.11 7.62 -21.25
CA GLY A 409 -14.09 8.47 -20.07
C GLY A 409 -15.45 8.68 -19.39
N PRO A 410 -16.56 8.93 -20.15
CA PRO A 410 -17.92 8.92 -19.58
C PRO A 410 -18.34 7.54 -19.07
N LEU A 411 -17.97 6.47 -19.78
CA LEU A 411 -18.26 5.10 -19.38
C LEU A 411 -17.47 4.68 -18.15
N ARG A 412 -16.26 5.24 -17.93
CA ARG A 412 -15.50 5.04 -16.72
C ARG A 412 -16.20 5.57 -15.47
N LYS A 413 -16.86 6.72 -15.55
CA LYS A 413 -17.77 7.18 -14.48
C LYS A 413 -18.93 6.22 -14.26
N TYR A 414 -19.28 5.40 -15.26
CA TYR A 414 -20.37 4.45 -15.25
C TYR A 414 -19.92 2.99 -15.22
N SER A 415 -18.74 2.62 -15.77
CA SER A 415 -18.34 1.21 -15.89
C SER A 415 -17.98 0.58 -14.55
N ASN A 416 -17.23 1.25 -13.71
CA ASN A 416 -16.97 0.77 -12.35
C ASN A 416 -18.12 1.11 -11.38
N ALA A 417 -18.95 2.10 -11.69
CA ALA A 417 -20.17 2.42 -10.94
C ALA A 417 -21.45 1.87 -11.56
N GLY A 418 -21.51 1.70 -12.88
CA GLY A 418 -22.71 1.29 -13.60
C GLY A 418 -22.97 -0.22 -13.55
N LEU A 419 -21.93 -1.04 -13.36
CA LEU A 419 -22.10 -2.49 -13.09
C LEU A 419 -22.68 -2.76 -11.71
N PHE A 420 -22.74 -1.76 -10.82
CA PHE A 420 -23.20 -1.84 -9.43
C PHE A 420 -24.39 -0.92 -9.13
N GLN A 421 -24.90 -0.21 -10.11
CA GLN A 421 -26.21 0.46 -10.05
C GLN A 421 -27.30 -0.51 -10.44
#